data_585610ce53daf77f89797554e7dddbd2
#
_entry.id   585610ce53daf77f89797554e7dddbd2
#
_cell.length_a   1.000
_cell.length_b   1.000
_cell.length_c   1.000
_cell.angle_alpha   90.00
_cell.angle_beta   90.00
_cell.angle_gamma   90.00
#
_symmetry.space_group_name_H-M   'P 1'
#
loop_
_entity.id
_entity.type
_entity.pdbx_description
1 polymer ?
#
loop_
_entity_poly.entity_id
_entity_poly.type
_entity_poly.pdbx_seq_one_letter_code
_entity_poly.pdbx_strand_id
1 'polypeptide(L)'
;MIIILFGECLSLDDLQFSYQPGCSTTMCNWLATIETIDHFLRNDGEVYSCIMDMTKAFDMVQHSKLFRKLLEVNLPVIFIRLLMVMYFLQYENVRWNNLISGTFPMTNGVKQGAVLSALLYCVYVNGLFQKLRSQKAGCWIGSTFLGILGYADDNLLLATSRQALQEMLETCENYAKEHNLQFSTNENPVKSKTKCLAYLKSQRSVPEMILNGTKLPWVKSGLHLGNTIENTIDGMKQDTRIKRAMYIQRNVERAHPSTKFHLNSVYNSHFSGSSLWNLFSHETEMLENSWNKSFKIMYNLPIETHRYFIEPLSGKPHAKTIMMKNFLRFCELVIRSGKPALKRVFLQVKGNVQTITGNNLKKIMKLQSKENIYELDSNCVKGIFKYRPAPNEDLWRFSILEELLETREGRFEIEGFENNEIEEMLKFVCVS
;
A
#
# COMPACT_ATOMS: atom_id res chain seq x y z
N MET A 1 -4.66 -7.00 25.90
CA MET A 1 -3.60 -7.01 26.95
C MET A 1 -2.38 -7.81 26.55
N ILE A 2 -2.46 -9.10 26.24
CA ILE A 2 -1.30 -9.95 25.84
C ILE A 2 -0.55 -9.37 24.62
N ILE A 3 -1.25 -8.94 23.58
CA ILE A 3 -0.64 -8.37 22.35
C ILE A 3 0.11 -7.07 22.63
N ILE A 4 -0.41 -6.22 23.51
CA ILE A 4 0.24 -4.96 23.89
C ILE A 4 1.53 -5.25 24.65
N LEU A 5 1.47 -6.16 25.64
CA LEU A 5 2.65 -6.59 26.38
C LEU A 5 3.68 -7.31 25.51
N PHE A 6 3.24 -8.12 24.52
CA PHE A 6 4.11 -8.75 23.55
C PHE A 6 4.78 -7.72 22.64
N GLY A 7 4.02 -6.73 22.14
CA GLY A 7 4.54 -5.69 21.27
C GLY A 7 5.59 -4.80 21.93
N GLU A 8 5.49 -4.54 23.21
CA GLU A 8 6.46 -3.76 23.99
C GLU A 8 7.74 -4.56 24.30
N CYS A 9 7.65 -5.88 24.47
CA CYS A 9 8.78 -6.75 24.76
C CYS A 9 9.53 -7.23 23.50
N LEU A 10 8.88 -7.25 22.34
CA LEU A 10 9.45 -7.80 21.12
C LEU A 10 10.09 -6.70 20.27
N SER A 11 11.42 -6.59 20.33
CA SER A 11 12.18 -5.72 19.44
C SER A 11 12.35 -6.38 18.06
N LEU A 12 11.47 -6.07 17.12
CA LEU A 12 11.64 -6.45 15.72
C LEU A 12 12.50 -5.43 14.99
N ASP A 13 13.19 -5.88 13.94
CA ASP A 13 14.02 -5.01 13.10
C ASP A 13 13.20 -3.85 12.51
N ASP A 14 13.85 -2.70 12.34
CA ASP A 14 13.24 -1.48 11.81
C ASP A 14 12.63 -1.67 10.42
N LEU A 15 13.16 -2.62 9.64
CA LEU A 15 12.77 -2.89 8.26
C LEU A 15 11.74 -4.02 8.13
N GLN A 16 11.29 -4.62 9.24
CA GLN A 16 10.10 -5.47 9.26
C GLN A 16 8.87 -4.63 9.60
N PHE A 17 7.93 -4.53 8.66
CA PHE A 17 6.79 -3.61 8.75
C PHE A 17 5.49 -4.29 9.19
N SER A 18 5.41 -5.61 9.09
CA SER A 18 4.16 -6.32 9.40
C SER A 18 3.88 -6.38 10.89
N TYR A 19 2.60 -6.35 11.22
CA TYR A 19 2.07 -6.53 12.57
C TYR A 19 2.68 -5.64 13.65
N GLN A 20 3.19 -4.48 13.24
CA GLN A 20 3.69 -3.46 14.15
C GLN A 20 2.76 -2.24 14.16
N PRO A 21 2.48 -1.66 15.34
CA PRO A 21 1.63 -0.48 15.44
C PRO A 21 2.14 0.66 14.58
N GLY A 22 1.23 1.29 13.84
CA GLY A 22 1.56 2.44 12.99
C GLY A 22 2.31 2.10 11.71
N CYS A 23 2.53 0.81 11.38
CA CYS A 23 3.17 0.38 10.15
C CYS A 23 2.15 -0.11 9.11
N SER A 24 2.48 0.02 7.83
CA SER A 24 1.64 -0.40 6.71
C SER A 24 2.46 -0.89 5.51
N THR A 25 1.81 -1.65 4.62
CA THR A 25 2.38 -2.04 3.32
C THR A 25 2.78 -0.83 2.46
N THR A 26 2.03 0.28 2.58
CA THR A 26 2.34 1.53 1.90
C THR A 26 3.68 2.12 2.37
N MET A 27 3.98 2.06 3.68
CA MET A 27 5.27 2.54 4.22
C MET A 27 6.44 1.70 3.72
N CYS A 28 6.28 0.38 3.67
CA CYS A 28 7.28 -0.52 3.14
C CYS A 28 7.58 -0.22 1.66
N ASN A 29 6.54 -0.11 0.83
CA ASN A 29 6.69 0.23 -0.58
C ASN A 29 7.24 1.65 -0.80
N TRP A 30 6.84 2.64 0.02
CA TRP A 30 7.37 3.99 -0.06
C TRP A 30 8.88 3.98 0.15
N LEU A 31 9.35 3.36 1.21
CA LEU A 31 10.77 3.29 1.53
C LEU A 31 11.55 2.55 0.45
N ALA A 32 10.99 1.44 -0.08
CA ALA A 32 11.63 0.64 -1.11
C ALA A 32 11.76 1.40 -2.44
N THR A 33 10.62 1.82 -2.99
CA THR A 33 10.52 2.25 -4.39
C THR A 33 10.70 3.74 -4.56
N ILE A 34 10.01 4.54 -3.73
CA ILE A 34 10.00 5.99 -3.90
C ILE A 34 11.28 6.62 -3.35
N GLU A 35 11.80 6.09 -2.25
CA GLU A 35 12.94 6.73 -1.61
C GLU A 35 14.26 6.00 -1.85
N THR A 36 14.30 4.66 -1.76
CA THR A 36 15.57 3.94 -1.93
C THR A 36 15.96 3.82 -3.41
N ILE A 37 15.10 3.24 -4.24
CA ILE A 37 15.43 3.04 -5.66
C ILE A 37 15.62 4.38 -6.36
N ASP A 38 14.70 5.33 -6.18
CA ASP A 38 14.76 6.65 -6.77
C ASP A 38 16.01 7.45 -6.31
N HIS A 39 16.40 7.33 -5.03
CA HIS A 39 17.63 7.95 -4.53
C HIS A 39 18.87 7.52 -5.32
N PHE A 40 19.05 6.21 -5.53
CA PHE A 40 20.22 5.72 -6.27
C PHE A 40 20.15 6.12 -7.75
N LEU A 41 18.99 6.01 -8.39
CA LEU A 41 18.84 6.36 -9.80
C LEU A 41 19.08 7.85 -10.07
N ARG A 42 18.63 8.74 -9.20
CA ARG A 42 18.89 10.20 -9.30
C ARG A 42 20.35 10.57 -9.06
N ASN A 43 21.06 9.81 -8.26
CA ASN A 43 22.47 10.00 -8.00
C ASN A 43 23.36 9.17 -8.95
N ASP A 44 22.86 8.89 -10.14
CA ASP A 44 23.58 8.16 -11.18
C ASP A 44 24.02 6.75 -10.77
N GLY A 45 23.37 6.15 -9.79
CA GLY A 45 23.56 4.76 -9.39
C GLY A 45 22.68 3.79 -10.16
N GLU A 46 22.85 2.51 -9.86
CA GLU A 46 22.01 1.42 -10.32
C GLU A 46 21.50 0.64 -9.11
N VAL A 47 20.33 0.00 -9.26
CA VAL A 47 19.77 -0.84 -8.20
C VAL A 47 19.38 -2.19 -8.78
N TYR A 48 19.67 -3.23 -8.02
CA TYR A 48 19.25 -4.60 -8.28
C TYR A 48 18.35 -5.04 -7.14
N SER A 49 17.18 -5.53 -7.45
CA SER A 49 16.22 -5.96 -6.45
C SER A 49 15.74 -7.39 -6.67
N CYS A 50 15.34 -8.04 -5.59
CA CYS A 50 14.71 -9.35 -5.64
C CYS A 50 13.47 -9.34 -4.74
N ILE A 51 12.29 -9.52 -5.34
CA ILE A 51 11.05 -9.81 -4.63
C ILE A 51 11.11 -11.28 -4.24
N MET A 52 11.01 -11.60 -2.97
CA MET A 52 11.15 -12.95 -2.43
C MET A 52 9.84 -13.43 -1.82
N ASP A 53 9.44 -14.65 -2.16
CA ASP A 53 8.25 -15.31 -1.61
C ASP A 53 8.68 -16.58 -0.87
N MET A 54 8.19 -16.77 0.34
CA MET A 54 8.46 -17.97 1.12
C MET A 54 7.36 -19.01 0.96
N THR A 55 7.75 -20.23 0.65
CA THR A 55 6.80 -21.34 0.50
C THR A 55 6.27 -21.76 1.86
N LYS A 56 4.94 -21.74 2.05
CA LYS A 56 4.28 -22.20 3.29
C LYS A 56 4.92 -21.61 4.57
N ALA A 57 5.25 -20.33 4.54
CA ALA A 57 6.02 -19.64 5.57
C ALA A 57 5.55 -19.94 7.01
N PHE A 58 4.24 -19.85 7.25
CA PHE A 58 3.64 -20.10 8.56
C PHE A 58 3.68 -21.58 8.98
N ASP A 59 3.52 -22.49 8.02
CA ASP A 59 3.47 -23.95 8.28
C ASP A 59 4.87 -24.53 8.57
N MET A 60 5.93 -23.85 8.09
CA MET A 60 7.31 -24.33 8.21
C MET A 60 8.01 -23.92 9.50
N VAL A 61 7.37 -23.10 10.35
CA VAL A 61 7.94 -22.64 11.62
C VAL A 61 8.17 -23.81 12.55
N GLN A 62 9.42 -24.07 12.95
CA GLN A 62 9.78 -25.10 13.93
C GLN A 62 9.58 -24.57 15.34
N HIS A 63 8.71 -25.20 16.13
CA HIS A 63 8.38 -24.79 17.49
C HIS A 63 9.60 -24.68 18.40
N SER A 64 10.53 -25.65 18.34
CA SER A 64 11.76 -25.62 19.14
C SER A 64 12.63 -24.41 18.85
N LYS A 65 12.77 -24.02 17.59
CA LYS A 65 13.54 -22.84 17.19
C LYS A 65 12.80 -21.55 17.53
N LEU A 66 11.47 -21.53 17.36
CA LEU A 66 10.64 -20.39 17.74
C LEU A 66 10.79 -20.08 19.22
N PHE A 67 10.64 -21.09 20.09
CA PHE A 67 10.74 -20.87 21.53
C PHE A 67 12.14 -20.42 21.97
N ARG A 68 13.20 -20.90 21.31
CA ARG A 68 14.56 -20.39 21.52
C ARG A 68 14.67 -18.92 21.17
N LYS A 69 14.14 -18.50 20.01
CA LYS A 69 14.14 -17.09 19.62
C LYS A 69 13.32 -16.19 20.56
N LEU A 70 12.24 -16.70 21.12
CA LEU A 70 11.46 -15.98 22.12
C LEU A 70 12.24 -15.79 23.45
N LEU A 71 13.12 -16.73 23.80
CA LEU A 71 14.06 -16.55 24.92
C LEU A 71 15.13 -15.50 24.60
N GLU A 72 15.67 -15.50 23.36
CA GLU A 72 16.69 -14.54 22.89
C GLU A 72 16.20 -13.08 22.92
N VAL A 73 14.90 -12.85 22.67
CA VAL A 73 14.27 -11.51 22.74
C VAL A 73 13.78 -11.15 24.15
N ASN A 74 14.20 -11.90 25.16
CA ASN A 74 13.88 -11.67 26.58
C ASN A 74 12.37 -11.63 26.89
N LEU A 75 11.57 -12.40 26.15
CA LEU A 75 10.17 -12.54 26.50
C LEU A 75 10.04 -13.23 27.87
N PRO A 76 9.21 -12.74 28.81
CA PRO A 76 9.08 -13.37 30.13
C PRO A 76 8.74 -14.87 30.03
N VAL A 77 9.48 -15.69 30.77
CA VAL A 77 9.41 -17.16 30.67
C VAL A 77 7.99 -17.70 30.88
N ILE A 78 7.19 -17.03 31.69
CA ILE A 78 5.79 -17.43 31.93
C ILE A 78 4.97 -17.40 30.62
N PHE A 79 5.18 -16.39 29.75
CA PHE A 79 4.49 -16.32 28.45
C PHE A 79 5.01 -17.39 27.49
N ILE A 80 6.33 -17.68 27.52
CA ILE A 80 6.91 -18.75 26.69
C ILE A 80 6.33 -20.09 27.08
N ARG A 81 6.22 -20.38 28.41
CA ARG A 81 5.57 -21.60 28.92
C ARG A 81 4.11 -21.71 28.49
N LEU A 82 3.36 -20.60 28.57
CA LEU A 82 1.98 -20.55 28.09
C LEU A 82 1.89 -20.88 26.60
N LEU A 83 2.72 -20.26 25.77
CA LEU A 83 2.77 -20.55 24.34
C LEU A 83 3.17 -22.00 24.07
N MET A 84 4.15 -22.55 24.79
CA MET A 84 4.54 -23.96 24.65
C MET A 84 3.34 -24.89 24.92
N VAL A 85 2.60 -24.66 25.99
CA VAL A 85 1.40 -25.46 26.30
C VAL A 85 0.36 -25.34 25.20
N MET A 86 0.10 -24.12 24.69
CA MET A 86 -0.86 -23.89 23.61
C MET A 86 -0.46 -24.62 22.32
N TYR A 87 0.82 -24.63 21.97
CA TYR A 87 1.30 -25.28 20.74
C TYR A 87 1.45 -26.80 20.89
N PHE A 88 1.90 -27.31 22.05
CA PHE A 88 2.00 -28.76 22.27
C PHE A 88 0.65 -29.47 22.43
N LEU A 89 -0.37 -28.75 22.88
CA LEU A 89 -1.73 -29.27 23.00
C LEU A 89 -2.61 -28.90 21.80
N GLN A 90 -2.00 -28.48 20.68
CA GLN A 90 -2.74 -28.14 19.47
C GLN A 90 -3.01 -29.39 18.63
N TYR A 91 -4.29 -29.67 18.43
CA TYR A 91 -4.78 -30.73 17.59
C TYR A 91 -5.68 -30.16 16.50
N GLU A 92 -5.65 -30.75 15.32
CA GLU A 92 -6.48 -30.34 14.18
C GLU A 92 -7.17 -31.53 13.55
N ASN A 93 -8.24 -31.25 12.82
CA ASN A 93 -8.92 -32.19 11.92
C ASN A 93 -9.28 -31.49 10.62
N VAL A 94 -9.40 -32.24 9.55
CA VAL A 94 -9.79 -31.74 8.23
C VAL A 94 -11.29 -31.99 8.04
N ARG A 95 -12.02 -30.94 7.68
CA ARG A 95 -13.42 -31.01 7.28
C ARG A 95 -13.52 -30.91 5.75
N TRP A 96 -14.13 -31.90 5.14
CA TRP A 96 -14.41 -31.92 3.70
C TRP A 96 -15.87 -32.25 3.49
N ASN A 97 -16.65 -31.31 3.02
CA ASN A 97 -18.11 -31.38 2.98
C ASN A 97 -18.68 -31.74 4.37
N ASN A 98 -19.35 -32.89 4.51
CA ASN A 98 -19.94 -33.41 5.76
C ASN A 98 -19.04 -34.41 6.49
N LEU A 99 -17.84 -34.69 5.98
CA LEU A 99 -16.89 -35.60 6.58
C LEU A 99 -15.86 -34.83 7.40
N ILE A 100 -15.50 -35.39 8.56
CA ILE A 100 -14.44 -34.87 9.44
C ILE A 100 -13.41 -35.98 9.61
N SER A 101 -12.13 -35.68 9.40
CA SER A 101 -11.04 -36.62 9.62
C SER A 101 -10.85 -36.94 11.11
N GLY A 102 -10.08 -37.98 11.39
CA GLY A 102 -9.51 -38.16 12.73
C GLY A 102 -8.68 -36.95 13.14
N THR A 103 -8.58 -36.73 14.45
CA THR A 103 -7.78 -35.65 15.06
C THR A 103 -6.30 -36.02 15.01
N PHE A 104 -5.43 -35.07 14.63
CA PHE A 104 -3.98 -35.25 14.62
C PHE A 104 -3.26 -34.08 15.27
N PRO A 105 -2.09 -34.30 15.94
CA PRO A 105 -1.34 -33.25 16.58
C PRO A 105 -0.61 -32.38 15.56
N MET A 106 -0.55 -31.07 15.83
CA MET A 106 0.27 -30.11 15.07
C MET A 106 1.67 -30.03 15.69
N THR A 107 2.67 -30.53 14.96
CA THR A 107 4.07 -30.60 15.44
C THR A 107 4.92 -29.42 15.03
N ASN A 108 4.50 -28.70 13.98
CA ASN A 108 5.17 -27.52 13.41
C ASN A 108 4.14 -26.50 12.96
N GLY A 109 4.62 -25.31 12.65
CA GLY A 109 3.82 -24.23 12.12
C GLY A 109 3.18 -23.33 13.16
N VAL A 110 2.76 -22.17 12.71
CA VAL A 110 1.93 -21.23 13.47
C VAL A 110 0.60 -21.09 12.77
N LYS A 111 -0.50 -21.11 13.53
CA LYS A 111 -1.85 -21.18 12.99
C LYS A 111 -2.21 -19.95 12.15
N GLN A 112 -2.51 -20.14 10.86
CA GLN A 112 -2.94 -19.05 9.99
C GLN A 112 -4.26 -18.45 10.50
N GLY A 113 -4.32 -17.11 10.57
CA GLY A 113 -5.47 -16.38 11.11
C GLY A 113 -5.51 -16.23 12.63
N ALA A 114 -4.61 -16.85 13.39
CA ALA A 114 -4.50 -16.58 14.82
C ALA A 114 -3.74 -15.26 15.07
N VAL A 115 -4.20 -14.52 16.07
CA VAL A 115 -3.75 -13.15 16.34
C VAL A 115 -2.23 -13.03 16.61
N LEU A 116 -1.64 -14.04 17.26
CA LEU A 116 -0.21 -14.04 17.59
C LEU A 116 0.68 -14.63 16.50
N SER A 117 0.14 -15.44 15.61
CA SER A 117 0.94 -16.23 14.67
C SER A 117 1.82 -15.39 13.76
N ALA A 118 1.30 -14.29 13.27
CA ALA A 118 2.05 -13.41 12.41
C ALA A 118 3.19 -12.68 13.14
N LEU A 119 2.96 -12.28 14.40
CA LEU A 119 4.00 -11.68 15.23
C LEU A 119 5.09 -12.70 15.57
N LEU A 120 4.71 -13.94 15.92
CA LEU A 120 5.64 -15.03 16.18
C LEU A 120 6.47 -15.38 14.96
N TYR A 121 5.86 -15.36 13.77
CA TYR A 121 6.58 -15.51 12.51
C TYR A 121 7.60 -14.38 12.28
N CYS A 122 7.23 -13.12 12.53
CA CYS A 122 8.16 -12.00 12.42
C CYS A 122 9.36 -12.16 13.39
N VAL A 123 9.15 -12.64 14.62
CA VAL A 123 10.23 -12.97 15.54
C VAL A 123 11.11 -14.10 14.98
N TYR A 124 10.48 -15.12 14.39
CA TYR A 124 11.19 -16.27 13.82
C TYR A 124 12.15 -15.86 12.71
N VAL A 125 11.78 -14.91 11.85
CA VAL A 125 12.60 -14.43 10.73
C VAL A 125 13.45 -13.20 11.05
N ASN A 126 13.31 -12.60 12.23
CA ASN A 126 14.00 -11.35 12.61
C ASN A 126 15.52 -11.43 12.49
N GLY A 127 16.12 -12.58 12.79
CA GLY A 127 17.55 -12.79 12.65
C GLY A 127 18.10 -12.70 11.22
N LEU A 128 17.25 -12.89 10.21
CA LEU A 128 17.65 -12.69 8.81
C LEU A 128 17.99 -11.22 8.53
N PHE A 129 17.18 -10.29 9.02
CA PHE A 129 17.41 -8.85 8.86
C PHE A 129 18.73 -8.42 9.49
N GLN A 130 19.04 -8.95 10.68
CA GLN A 130 20.30 -8.69 11.39
C GLN A 130 21.50 -9.25 10.63
N LYS A 131 21.42 -10.49 10.12
CA LYS A 131 22.48 -11.10 9.31
C LYS A 131 22.76 -10.29 8.04
N LEU A 132 21.73 -9.89 7.29
CA LEU A 132 21.87 -9.08 6.09
C LEU A 132 22.46 -7.69 6.37
N ARG A 133 22.04 -7.04 7.46
CA ARG A 133 22.60 -5.75 7.89
C ARG A 133 24.09 -5.86 8.24
N SER A 134 24.51 -6.94 8.90
CA SER A 134 25.90 -7.15 9.32
C SER A 134 26.86 -7.40 8.15
N GLN A 135 26.37 -7.93 7.02
CA GLN A 135 27.16 -8.14 5.80
C GLN A 135 27.62 -6.85 5.12
N LYS A 136 26.94 -5.72 5.42
CA LYS A 136 27.14 -4.42 4.74
C LYS A 136 26.86 -4.44 3.23
N ALA A 137 26.45 -5.57 2.66
CA ALA A 137 25.89 -5.66 1.32
C ALA A 137 24.48 -5.02 1.29
N GLY A 138 24.03 -4.57 0.12
CA GLY A 138 22.72 -3.94 -0.03
C GLY A 138 22.78 -2.42 -0.13
N CYS A 139 21.58 -1.79 -0.18
CA CYS A 139 21.45 -0.34 -0.29
C CYS A 139 21.61 0.34 1.07
N TRP A 140 22.33 1.47 1.08
CA TRP A 140 22.52 2.34 2.23
C TRP A 140 22.26 3.79 1.84
N ILE A 141 21.47 4.51 2.60
CA ILE A 141 21.32 5.96 2.47
C ILE A 141 21.92 6.61 3.73
N GLY A 142 23.08 7.23 3.56
CA GLY A 142 23.90 7.66 4.69
C GLY A 142 24.27 6.46 5.58
N SER A 143 23.92 6.53 6.87
CA SER A 143 24.11 5.44 7.84
C SER A 143 22.91 4.48 7.95
N THR A 144 21.87 4.65 7.14
CA THR A 144 20.66 3.85 7.22
C THR A 144 20.70 2.70 6.22
N PHE A 145 20.70 1.47 6.72
CA PHE A 145 20.61 0.26 5.91
C PHE A 145 19.17 0.10 5.36
N LEU A 146 19.07 -0.18 4.06
CA LEU A 146 17.81 -0.37 3.35
C LEU A 146 17.87 -1.58 2.39
N GLY A 147 18.79 -2.51 2.67
CA GLY A 147 19.03 -3.66 1.80
C GLY A 147 17.94 -4.73 1.86
N ILE A 148 17.16 -4.79 2.93
CA ILE A 148 15.99 -5.68 3.02
C ILE A 148 14.81 -4.91 3.59
N LEU A 149 13.64 -5.08 2.98
CA LEU A 149 12.38 -4.54 3.46
C LEU A 149 11.37 -5.68 3.51
N GLY A 150 10.79 -5.95 4.68
CA GLY A 150 9.92 -7.09 4.87
C GLY A 150 8.54 -6.75 5.39
N TYR A 151 7.57 -7.52 4.94
CA TYR A 151 6.22 -7.53 5.46
C TYR A 151 5.76 -8.98 5.68
N ALA A 152 6.08 -9.53 6.83
CA ALA A 152 5.99 -10.96 7.16
C ALA A 152 6.85 -11.82 6.22
N ASP A 153 6.23 -12.63 5.40
CA ASP A 153 6.87 -13.52 4.43
C ASP A 153 7.23 -12.82 3.10
N ASP A 154 6.58 -11.69 2.79
CA ASP A 154 6.92 -10.87 1.63
C ASP A 154 8.16 -10.03 1.92
N ASN A 155 9.28 -10.35 1.28
CA ASN A 155 10.54 -9.65 1.45
C ASN A 155 11.03 -9.09 0.11
N LEU A 156 11.60 -7.89 0.16
CA LEU A 156 12.25 -7.23 -0.97
C LEU A 156 13.71 -6.96 -0.61
N LEU A 157 14.65 -7.54 -1.37
CA LEU A 157 16.06 -7.22 -1.30
C LEU A 157 16.40 -6.08 -2.25
N LEU A 158 17.30 -5.18 -1.81
CA LEU A 158 17.80 -4.04 -2.58
C LEU A 158 19.31 -3.95 -2.46
N ALA A 159 20.02 -3.94 -3.57
CA ALA A 159 21.47 -3.85 -3.62
C ALA A 159 21.96 -2.92 -4.73
N THR A 160 23.11 -2.31 -4.55
CA THR A 160 23.74 -1.39 -5.53
C THR A 160 24.55 -2.10 -6.60
N SER A 161 24.75 -3.41 -6.45
CA SER A 161 25.40 -4.24 -7.48
C SER A 161 24.78 -5.63 -7.54
N ARG A 162 24.91 -6.27 -8.71
CA ARG A 162 24.48 -7.65 -8.89
C ARG A 162 25.19 -8.61 -7.91
N GLN A 163 26.48 -8.42 -7.71
CA GLN A 163 27.27 -9.26 -6.80
C GLN A 163 26.74 -9.14 -5.36
N ALA A 164 26.52 -7.93 -4.87
CA ALA A 164 25.96 -7.70 -3.54
C ALA A 164 24.59 -8.36 -3.38
N LEU A 165 23.72 -8.31 -4.42
CA LEU A 165 22.43 -9.00 -4.38
C LEU A 165 22.61 -10.53 -4.30
N GLN A 166 23.60 -11.11 -5.01
CA GLN A 166 23.88 -12.54 -4.95
C GLN A 166 24.34 -12.96 -3.55
N GLU A 167 25.25 -12.20 -2.95
CA GLU A 167 25.73 -12.45 -1.56
C GLU A 167 24.57 -12.40 -0.55
N MET A 168 23.63 -11.45 -0.74
CA MET A 168 22.42 -11.37 0.10
C MET A 168 21.49 -12.58 -0.11
N LEU A 169 21.33 -13.06 -1.35
CA LEU A 169 20.54 -14.26 -1.65
C LEU A 169 21.13 -15.51 -1.02
N GLU A 170 22.46 -15.66 -1.05
CA GLU A 170 23.18 -16.77 -0.37
C GLU A 170 22.96 -16.75 1.14
N THR A 171 22.96 -15.56 1.75
CA THR A 171 22.62 -15.42 3.18
C THR A 171 21.17 -15.80 3.47
N CYS A 172 20.24 -15.40 2.59
CA CYS A 172 18.84 -15.81 2.71
C CYS A 172 18.71 -17.33 2.61
N GLU A 173 19.39 -17.96 1.65
CA GLU A 173 19.41 -19.41 1.47
C GLU A 173 19.94 -20.15 2.70
N ASN A 174 21.08 -19.71 3.23
CA ASN A 174 21.70 -20.30 4.41
C ASN A 174 20.78 -20.15 5.65
N TYR A 175 20.20 -18.95 5.83
CA TYR A 175 19.24 -18.72 6.92
C TYR A 175 18.01 -19.61 6.79
N ALA A 176 17.48 -19.75 5.58
CA ALA A 176 16.32 -20.59 5.30
C ALA A 176 16.61 -22.07 5.64
N LYS A 177 17.76 -22.59 5.23
CA LYS A 177 18.22 -23.95 5.58
C LYS A 177 18.36 -24.13 7.09
N GLU A 178 18.99 -23.19 7.78
CA GLU A 178 19.14 -23.21 9.24
C GLU A 178 17.79 -23.21 9.98
N HIS A 179 16.76 -22.59 9.41
CA HIS A 179 15.45 -22.38 10.06
C HIS A 179 14.33 -23.23 9.47
N ASN A 180 14.67 -24.19 8.58
CA ASN A 180 13.69 -25.04 7.91
C ASN A 180 12.64 -24.24 7.12
N LEU A 181 13.07 -23.13 6.52
CA LEU A 181 12.26 -22.31 5.60
C LEU A 181 12.67 -22.60 4.17
N GLN A 182 11.82 -22.28 3.22
CA GLN A 182 12.10 -22.46 1.80
C GLN A 182 11.56 -21.29 0.99
N PHE A 183 12.39 -20.73 0.11
CA PHE A 183 11.94 -19.76 -0.88
C PHE A 183 11.32 -20.43 -2.08
N SER A 184 10.26 -19.83 -2.60
CA SER A 184 9.58 -20.27 -3.81
C SER A 184 10.40 -19.85 -5.03
N THR A 185 11.06 -20.80 -5.69
CA THR A 185 11.89 -20.57 -6.88
C THR A 185 11.33 -21.28 -8.11
N ASN A 186 11.40 -20.64 -9.28
CA ASN A 186 11.05 -21.22 -10.56
C ASN A 186 11.76 -20.43 -11.66
N GLU A 187 12.32 -21.10 -12.65
CA GLU A 187 12.98 -20.45 -13.79
C GLU A 187 12.00 -19.74 -14.72
N ASN A 188 10.75 -20.20 -14.79
CA ASN A 188 9.71 -19.60 -15.61
C ASN A 188 9.22 -18.28 -14.97
N PRO A 189 9.38 -17.11 -15.63
CA PRO A 189 8.98 -15.81 -15.08
C PRO A 189 7.50 -15.70 -14.71
N VAL A 190 6.63 -16.46 -15.40
CA VAL A 190 5.18 -16.45 -15.13
C VAL A 190 4.85 -17.24 -13.87
N LYS A 191 5.54 -18.37 -13.65
CA LYS A 191 5.30 -19.27 -12.51
C LYS A 191 6.10 -18.88 -11.28
N SER A 192 7.23 -18.19 -11.44
CA SER A 192 8.06 -17.78 -10.32
C SER A 192 7.37 -16.71 -9.49
N LYS A 193 7.33 -16.91 -8.20
CA LYS A 193 6.93 -15.88 -7.22
C LYS A 193 8.14 -15.04 -6.80
N THR A 194 9.33 -15.65 -6.71
CA THR A 194 10.59 -14.95 -6.49
C THR A 194 11.13 -14.43 -7.81
N LYS A 195 11.35 -13.12 -7.95
CA LYS A 195 11.71 -12.44 -9.21
C LYS A 195 12.71 -11.32 -8.96
N CYS A 196 13.61 -11.13 -9.94
CA CYS A 196 14.59 -10.06 -9.90
C CYS A 196 14.24 -8.92 -10.86
N LEU A 197 14.51 -7.69 -10.44
CA LEU A 197 14.41 -6.48 -11.27
C LEU A 197 15.75 -5.74 -11.23
N ALA A 198 16.17 -5.21 -12.38
CA ALA A 198 17.37 -4.41 -12.49
C ALA A 198 17.02 -3.01 -12.99
N TYR A 199 17.41 -2.00 -12.24
CA TYR A 199 17.24 -0.60 -12.54
C TYR A 199 18.57 -0.06 -13.06
N LEU A 200 18.72 -0.07 -14.39
CA LEU A 200 19.97 0.20 -15.07
C LEU A 200 19.91 1.53 -15.82
N LYS A 201 21.05 2.25 -15.89
CA LYS A 201 21.20 3.44 -16.71
C LYS A 201 21.13 3.16 -18.22
N SER A 202 21.64 2.01 -18.63
CA SER A 202 21.67 1.58 -20.02
C SER A 202 21.16 0.15 -20.14
N GLN A 203 20.45 -0.13 -21.22
CA GLN A 203 20.02 -1.49 -21.50
C GLN A 203 21.24 -2.39 -21.74
N ARG A 204 21.40 -3.40 -20.88
CA ARG A 204 22.40 -4.45 -21.00
C ARG A 204 21.88 -5.76 -20.46
N SER A 205 22.47 -6.85 -20.89
CA SER A 205 22.20 -8.15 -20.29
C SER A 205 22.75 -8.20 -18.88
N VAL A 206 21.92 -8.65 -17.94
CA VAL A 206 22.32 -8.87 -16.55
C VAL A 206 22.55 -10.36 -16.34
N PRO A 207 23.71 -10.78 -15.80
CA PRO A 207 23.98 -12.18 -15.49
C PRO A 207 22.92 -12.74 -14.54
N GLU A 208 22.68 -14.04 -14.65
CA GLU A 208 21.69 -14.77 -13.86
C GLU A 208 21.94 -14.66 -12.35
N MET A 209 20.86 -14.66 -11.59
CA MET A 209 20.86 -14.77 -10.13
C MET A 209 20.47 -16.19 -9.75
N ILE A 210 21.07 -16.74 -8.70
CA ILE A 210 20.86 -18.12 -8.26
C ILE A 210 20.34 -18.11 -6.82
N LEU A 211 19.30 -18.89 -6.56
CA LEU A 211 18.77 -19.16 -5.23
C LEU A 211 18.31 -20.62 -5.15
N ASN A 212 18.74 -21.37 -4.16
CA ASN A 212 18.47 -22.80 -4.01
C ASN A 212 18.85 -23.61 -5.25
N GLY A 213 19.95 -23.26 -5.93
CA GLY A 213 20.39 -23.91 -7.18
C GLY A 213 19.53 -23.59 -8.40
N THR A 214 18.48 -22.77 -8.27
CA THR A 214 17.56 -22.39 -9.36
C THR A 214 17.92 -20.99 -9.86
N LYS A 215 17.91 -20.81 -11.18
CA LYS A 215 18.08 -19.51 -11.83
C LYS A 215 16.83 -18.67 -11.64
N LEU A 216 17.00 -17.48 -11.09
CA LEU A 216 15.89 -16.54 -10.89
C LEU A 216 15.64 -15.70 -12.15
N PRO A 217 14.37 -15.49 -12.55
CA PRO A 217 14.05 -14.70 -13.73
C PRO A 217 14.24 -13.20 -13.47
N TRP A 218 14.86 -12.52 -14.43
CA TRP A 218 14.81 -11.07 -14.54
C TRP A 218 13.51 -10.64 -15.20
N VAL A 219 12.77 -9.76 -14.55
CA VAL A 219 11.49 -9.26 -15.05
C VAL A 219 11.49 -7.72 -15.15
N LYS A 220 10.65 -7.17 -16.03
CA LYS A 220 10.46 -5.71 -16.16
C LYS A 220 9.53 -5.15 -15.08
N SER A 221 8.65 -5.99 -14.54
CA SER A 221 7.72 -5.60 -13.49
C SER A 221 7.41 -6.76 -12.57
N GLY A 222 7.16 -6.47 -11.30
CA GLY A 222 6.76 -7.43 -10.28
C GLY A 222 5.71 -6.86 -9.35
N LEU A 223 4.87 -7.71 -8.78
CA LEU A 223 3.90 -7.32 -7.75
C LEU A 223 4.56 -7.45 -6.37
N HIS A 224 4.56 -6.39 -5.58
CA HIS A 224 5.03 -6.39 -4.20
C HIS A 224 4.02 -5.65 -3.32
N LEU A 225 3.53 -6.32 -2.29
CA LEU A 225 2.55 -5.78 -1.34
C LEU A 225 1.37 -5.06 -2.01
N GLY A 226 0.85 -5.65 -3.07
CA GLY A 226 -0.28 -5.11 -3.79
C GLY A 226 0.02 -4.00 -4.78
N ASN A 227 1.26 -3.54 -4.92
CA ASN A 227 1.68 -2.53 -5.89
C ASN A 227 2.59 -3.15 -6.94
N THR A 228 2.44 -2.71 -8.19
CA THR A 228 3.34 -3.11 -9.27
C THR A 228 4.59 -2.22 -9.24
N ILE A 229 5.74 -2.84 -9.08
CA ILE A 229 7.05 -2.20 -9.20
C ILE A 229 7.58 -2.47 -10.60
N GLU A 230 8.04 -1.45 -11.30
CA GLU A 230 8.64 -1.55 -12.64
C GLU A 230 10.10 -1.10 -12.61
N ASN A 231 10.91 -1.65 -13.52
CA ASN A 231 12.33 -1.32 -13.64
C ASN A 231 12.61 -0.02 -14.41
N THR A 232 11.68 0.95 -14.36
CA THR A 232 11.80 2.27 -14.98
C THR A 232 11.83 3.35 -13.91
N ILE A 233 12.41 4.51 -14.25
CA ILE A 233 12.55 5.67 -13.33
C ILE A 233 11.18 6.20 -12.89
N ASP A 234 10.14 6.06 -13.72
CA ASP A 234 8.76 6.43 -13.39
C ASP A 234 8.00 5.37 -12.58
N GLY A 235 8.66 4.47 -12.06
CA GLY A 235 8.59 3.20 -11.31
C GLY A 235 7.32 2.78 -10.60
N MET A 236 6.24 3.54 -10.57
CA MET A 236 4.96 3.05 -10.06
C MET A 236 3.83 3.45 -11.00
N LYS A 237 3.44 2.53 -11.87
CA LYS A 237 2.19 2.70 -12.60
C LYS A 237 1.02 2.71 -11.64
N GLN A 238 0.18 3.71 -11.80
CA GLN A 238 -1.11 3.81 -11.14
C GLN A 238 -1.85 2.48 -11.24
N ASP A 239 -2.36 2.02 -10.11
CA ASP A 239 -2.97 0.70 -9.99
C ASP A 239 -4.03 0.46 -11.06
N THR A 240 -3.75 -0.47 -11.98
CA THR A 240 -4.70 -0.91 -13.01
C THR A 240 -6.02 -1.39 -12.43
N ARG A 241 -6.05 -1.77 -11.13
CA ARG A 241 -7.28 -2.16 -10.40
C ARG A 241 -8.24 -0.99 -10.26
N ILE A 242 -7.73 0.23 -9.99
CA ILE A 242 -8.58 1.44 -9.92
C ILE A 242 -9.22 1.70 -11.28
N LYS A 243 -8.45 1.59 -12.36
CA LYS A 243 -8.97 1.73 -13.73
C LYS A 243 -10.02 0.67 -14.07
N ARG A 244 -9.80 -0.58 -13.61
CA ARG A 244 -10.76 -1.68 -13.78
C ARG A 244 -12.02 -1.46 -12.95
N ALA A 245 -11.90 -1.01 -11.70
CA ALA A 245 -13.05 -0.67 -10.86
C ALA A 245 -13.90 0.44 -11.48
N MET A 246 -13.26 1.48 -12.02
CA MET A 246 -13.95 2.55 -12.75
C MET A 246 -14.68 2.02 -14.01
N TYR A 247 -14.07 1.05 -14.72
CA TYR A 247 -14.69 0.42 -15.88
C TYR A 247 -15.92 -0.42 -15.49
N ILE A 248 -15.84 -1.20 -14.44
CA ILE A 248 -16.95 -2.01 -13.93
C ILE A 248 -18.13 -1.12 -13.54
N GLN A 249 -17.88 0.02 -12.91
CA GLN A 249 -18.91 0.96 -12.50
C GLN A 249 -19.70 1.58 -13.67
N ARG A 250 -19.04 1.74 -14.82
CA ARG A 250 -19.73 2.20 -16.04
C ARG A 250 -20.84 1.25 -16.50
N ASN A 251 -20.72 -0.04 -16.16
CA ASN A 251 -21.70 -1.06 -16.57
C ASN A 251 -22.88 -1.19 -15.61
N VAL A 252 -22.95 -0.36 -14.57
CA VAL A 252 -24.01 -0.40 -13.55
C VAL A 252 -25.08 0.69 -13.81
N GLU A 253 -25.26 1.12 -15.06
CA GLU A 253 -26.20 2.18 -15.44
C GLU A 253 -27.64 1.95 -14.96
N ARG A 254 -28.08 0.68 -14.93
CA ARG A 254 -29.44 0.30 -14.53
C ARG A 254 -29.63 0.06 -13.03
N ALA A 255 -28.58 0.20 -12.23
CA ALA A 255 -28.69 -0.03 -10.79
C ALA A 255 -29.37 1.17 -10.10
N HIS A 256 -30.00 0.88 -8.96
CA HIS A 256 -30.61 1.92 -8.13
C HIS A 256 -29.56 2.98 -7.71
N PRO A 257 -29.91 4.28 -7.60
CA PRO A 257 -28.97 5.34 -7.21
C PRO A 257 -28.19 5.06 -5.93
N SER A 258 -28.83 4.50 -4.89
CA SER A 258 -28.14 4.10 -3.64
C SER A 258 -27.07 3.04 -3.87
N THR A 259 -27.31 2.07 -4.78
CA THR A 259 -26.33 1.05 -5.15
C THR A 259 -25.16 1.67 -5.90
N LYS A 260 -25.42 2.60 -6.82
CA LYS A 260 -24.41 3.35 -7.55
C LYS A 260 -23.53 4.17 -6.60
N PHE A 261 -24.19 4.87 -5.64
CA PHE A 261 -23.50 5.64 -4.60
C PHE A 261 -22.63 4.74 -3.72
N HIS A 262 -23.15 3.60 -3.29
CA HIS A 262 -22.40 2.62 -2.49
C HIS A 262 -21.18 2.09 -3.24
N LEU A 263 -21.35 1.67 -4.48
CA LEU A 263 -20.25 1.17 -5.33
C LEU A 263 -19.20 2.24 -5.55
N ASN A 264 -19.58 3.48 -5.83
CA ASN A 264 -18.65 4.59 -5.96
C ASN A 264 -17.90 4.85 -4.65
N SER A 265 -18.61 4.79 -3.52
CA SER A 265 -18.07 4.98 -2.19
C SER A 265 -17.04 3.92 -1.81
N VAL A 266 -17.32 2.65 -2.14
CA VAL A 266 -16.48 1.51 -1.76
C VAL A 266 -15.30 1.31 -2.71
N TYR A 267 -15.51 1.45 -4.01
CA TYR A 267 -14.50 1.08 -5.02
C TYR A 267 -13.70 2.24 -5.57
N ASN A 268 -14.27 3.45 -5.65
CA ASN A 268 -13.58 4.62 -6.23
C ASN A 268 -12.94 5.55 -5.20
N SER A 269 -13.37 5.52 -3.96
CA SER A 269 -12.94 6.53 -2.97
C SER A 269 -11.66 6.16 -2.23
N HIS A 270 -11.17 4.93 -2.36
CA HIS A 270 -10.04 4.49 -1.54
C HIS A 270 -8.68 4.90 -2.08
N PHE A 271 -8.49 4.99 -3.39
CA PHE A 271 -7.20 5.32 -4.01
C PHE A 271 -6.00 4.70 -3.29
N SER A 272 -6.09 3.39 -3.00
CA SER A 272 -5.05 2.65 -2.29
C SER A 272 -3.70 2.80 -3.01
N GLY A 273 -2.65 3.15 -2.27
CA GLY A 273 -1.34 3.41 -2.84
C GLY A 273 -1.14 4.83 -3.39
N SER A 274 -2.18 5.71 -3.38
CA SER A 274 -2.04 7.09 -3.88
C SER A 274 -1.02 7.92 -3.10
N SER A 275 -0.69 7.53 -1.88
CA SER A 275 0.38 8.15 -1.10
C SER A 275 1.77 8.00 -1.73
N LEU A 276 1.93 7.06 -2.68
CA LEU A 276 3.17 6.79 -3.39
C LEU A 276 3.24 7.49 -4.77
N TRP A 277 2.17 8.16 -5.19
CA TRP A 277 2.09 8.74 -6.52
C TRP A 277 2.59 10.18 -6.55
N ASN A 278 3.09 10.59 -7.71
CA ASN A 278 3.26 12.00 -7.99
C ASN A 278 1.87 12.62 -8.23
N LEU A 279 1.32 13.26 -7.19
CA LEU A 279 -0.05 13.80 -7.20
C LEU A 279 -0.27 14.92 -8.21
N PHE A 280 0.80 15.42 -8.80
CA PHE A 280 0.78 16.53 -9.76
C PHE A 280 1.37 16.13 -11.10
N SER A 281 1.40 14.82 -11.39
CA SER A 281 1.78 14.31 -12.70
C SER A 281 0.59 14.27 -13.66
N HIS A 282 0.91 14.17 -14.95
CA HIS A 282 -0.09 14.02 -16.01
C HIS A 282 -0.92 12.73 -15.84
N GLU A 283 -0.29 11.63 -15.41
CA GLU A 283 -0.97 10.36 -15.16
C GLU A 283 -2.02 10.48 -14.06
N THR A 284 -1.71 11.23 -13.00
CA THR A 284 -2.68 11.49 -11.91
C THR A 284 -3.83 12.34 -12.40
N GLU A 285 -3.57 13.32 -13.25
CA GLU A 285 -4.61 14.13 -13.89
C GLU A 285 -5.49 13.30 -14.83
N MET A 286 -4.90 12.40 -15.63
CA MET A 286 -5.66 11.48 -16.47
C MET A 286 -6.56 10.54 -15.63
N LEU A 287 -6.08 10.09 -14.48
CA LEU A 287 -6.88 9.28 -13.56
C LEU A 287 -8.06 10.07 -12.99
N GLU A 288 -7.81 11.31 -12.57
CA GLU A 288 -8.84 12.24 -12.11
C GLU A 288 -9.93 12.46 -13.17
N ASN A 289 -9.52 12.73 -14.42
CA ASN A 289 -10.45 12.90 -15.54
C ASN A 289 -11.26 11.62 -15.80
N SER A 290 -10.62 10.45 -15.70
CA SER A 290 -11.32 9.17 -15.85
C SER A 290 -12.32 8.93 -14.72
N TRP A 291 -12.01 9.34 -13.49
CA TRP A 291 -12.91 9.28 -12.35
C TRP A 291 -14.12 10.18 -12.55
N ASN A 292 -13.90 11.44 -12.94
CA ASN A 292 -14.95 12.39 -13.26
C ASN A 292 -15.88 11.87 -14.37
N LYS A 293 -15.31 11.32 -15.44
CA LYS A 293 -16.08 10.74 -16.55
C LYS A 293 -16.91 9.53 -16.10
N SER A 294 -16.35 8.66 -15.27
CA SER A 294 -17.07 7.51 -14.73
C SER A 294 -18.26 7.92 -13.88
N PHE A 295 -18.10 8.98 -13.08
CA PHE A 295 -19.17 9.53 -12.27
C PHE A 295 -20.30 10.09 -13.14
N LYS A 296 -19.98 10.90 -14.14
CA LYS A 296 -20.98 11.45 -15.08
C LYS A 296 -21.79 10.34 -15.76
N ILE A 297 -21.12 9.30 -16.25
CA ILE A 297 -21.80 8.16 -16.89
C ILE A 297 -22.70 7.43 -15.87
N MET A 298 -22.21 7.20 -14.65
CA MET A 298 -22.95 6.48 -13.62
C MET A 298 -24.29 7.18 -13.25
N TYR A 299 -24.27 8.50 -13.24
CA TYR A 299 -25.44 9.32 -12.87
C TYR A 299 -26.19 9.90 -14.08
N ASN A 300 -25.87 9.42 -15.30
CA ASN A 300 -26.45 9.90 -16.55
C ASN A 300 -26.35 11.43 -16.73
N LEU A 301 -25.24 12.01 -16.28
CA LEU A 301 -24.97 13.43 -16.45
C LEU A 301 -24.39 13.69 -17.83
N PRO A 302 -24.70 14.84 -18.47
CA PRO A 302 -24.03 15.25 -19.70
C PRO A 302 -22.49 15.24 -19.55
N ILE A 303 -21.77 14.92 -20.63
CA ILE A 303 -20.30 14.87 -20.61
C ILE A 303 -19.74 16.27 -20.30
N GLU A 304 -20.41 17.30 -20.74
CA GLU A 304 -20.12 18.72 -20.54
C GLU A 304 -20.33 19.19 -19.10
N THR A 305 -21.03 18.40 -18.25
CA THR A 305 -21.24 18.76 -16.85
C THR A 305 -19.92 19.13 -16.19
N HIS A 306 -19.85 20.32 -15.66
CA HIS A 306 -18.60 20.84 -15.10
C HIS A 306 -18.17 20.04 -13.84
N ARG A 307 -16.88 19.80 -13.70
CA ARG A 307 -16.33 19.00 -12.59
C ARG A 307 -16.67 19.52 -11.19
N TYR A 308 -16.97 20.81 -11.04
CA TYR A 308 -17.38 21.41 -9.77
C TYR A 308 -18.69 20.83 -9.21
N PHE A 309 -19.49 20.25 -10.08
CA PHE A 309 -20.77 19.66 -9.70
C PHE A 309 -20.65 18.24 -9.15
N ILE A 310 -19.51 17.59 -9.38
CA ILE A 310 -19.32 16.20 -8.98
C ILE A 310 -19.22 16.04 -7.46
N GLU A 311 -18.56 16.97 -6.77
CA GLU A 311 -18.40 16.89 -5.31
C GLU A 311 -19.75 17.05 -4.58
N PRO A 312 -20.55 18.08 -4.82
CA PRO A 312 -21.90 18.18 -4.25
C PRO A 312 -22.81 17.01 -4.60
N LEU A 313 -22.86 16.60 -5.87
CA LEU A 313 -23.71 15.50 -6.34
C LEU A 313 -23.28 14.13 -5.78
N SER A 314 -22.01 13.92 -5.53
CA SER A 314 -21.50 12.65 -5.00
C SER A 314 -21.46 12.59 -3.48
N GLY A 315 -21.61 13.71 -2.79
CA GLY A 315 -21.33 13.82 -1.35
C GLY A 315 -19.88 13.43 -0.99
N LYS A 316 -18.99 13.32 -1.99
CA LYS A 316 -17.58 12.90 -1.83
C LYS A 316 -16.63 13.98 -2.30
N PRO A 317 -15.52 14.20 -1.59
CA PRO A 317 -14.49 15.10 -2.05
C PRO A 317 -13.94 14.69 -3.42
N HIS A 318 -13.48 15.65 -4.17
CA HIS A 318 -12.83 15.45 -5.46
C HIS A 318 -11.68 14.43 -5.36
N ALA A 319 -11.47 13.61 -6.39
CA ALA A 319 -10.48 12.53 -6.37
C ALA A 319 -9.08 13.02 -5.92
N LYS A 320 -8.63 14.15 -6.43
CA LYS A 320 -7.34 14.75 -6.06
C LYS A 320 -7.30 15.19 -4.59
N THR A 321 -8.40 15.68 -4.04
CA THR A 321 -8.54 16.00 -2.62
C THR A 321 -8.37 14.75 -1.75
N ILE A 322 -8.98 13.62 -2.16
CA ILE A 322 -8.85 12.34 -1.45
C ILE A 322 -7.40 11.86 -1.49
N MET A 323 -6.77 11.90 -2.67
CA MET A 323 -5.38 11.49 -2.83
C MET A 323 -4.41 12.33 -1.99
N MET A 324 -4.58 13.67 -1.97
CA MET A 324 -3.78 14.56 -1.12
C MET A 324 -4.00 14.29 0.36
N LYS A 325 -5.25 14.06 0.78
CA LYS A 325 -5.57 13.69 2.16
C LYS A 325 -4.90 12.37 2.56
N ASN A 326 -4.92 11.36 1.70
CA ASN A 326 -4.24 10.09 1.93
C ASN A 326 -2.73 10.29 2.05
N PHE A 327 -2.14 11.13 1.20
CA PHE A 327 -0.72 11.44 1.24
C PHE A 327 -0.31 12.17 2.54
N LEU A 328 -1.05 13.19 2.98
CA LEU A 328 -0.76 13.89 4.22
C LEU A 328 -0.91 12.99 5.45
N ARG A 329 -1.97 12.19 5.51
CA ARG A 329 -2.13 11.18 6.58
C ARG A 329 -0.96 10.18 6.59
N PHE A 330 -0.51 9.77 5.42
CA PHE A 330 0.66 8.92 5.31
C PHE A 330 1.91 9.61 5.89
N CYS A 331 2.17 10.88 5.56
CA CYS A 331 3.28 11.64 6.12
C CYS A 331 3.19 11.75 7.66
N GLU A 332 2.00 12.03 8.20
CA GLU A 332 1.77 12.04 9.65
C GLU A 332 2.09 10.69 10.30
N LEU A 333 1.65 9.60 9.68
CA LEU A 333 1.93 8.24 10.18
C LEU A 333 3.44 7.92 10.14
N VAL A 334 4.16 8.33 9.09
CA VAL A 334 5.63 8.18 9.01
C VAL A 334 6.32 8.95 10.14
N ILE A 335 5.90 10.19 10.40
CA ILE A 335 6.47 11.02 11.47
C ILE A 335 6.19 10.41 12.85
N ARG A 336 4.99 9.88 13.07
CA ARG A 336 4.57 9.27 14.34
C ARG A 336 5.05 7.83 14.51
N SER A 337 5.53 7.19 13.43
CA SER A 337 5.96 5.79 13.49
C SER A 337 7.10 5.59 14.48
N GLY A 338 7.14 4.43 15.12
CA GLY A 338 8.26 4.01 15.96
C GLY A 338 9.52 3.60 15.17
N LYS A 339 9.56 3.78 13.83
CA LYS A 339 10.60 3.28 12.93
C LYS A 339 11.67 4.33 12.63
N PRO A 340 12.89 4.23 13.20
CA PRO A 340 13.97 5.18 12.97
C PRO A 340 14.36 5.32 11.50
N ALA A 341 14.40 4.22 10.74
CA ALA A 341 14.73 4.24 9.31
C ALA A 341 13.75 5.11 8.51
N LEU A 342 12.43 4.94 8.71
CA LEU A 342 11.40 5.75 8.05
C LEU A 342 11.57 7.24 8.36
N LYS A 343 11.76 7.59 9.63
CA LYS A 343 11.92 8.99 10.06
C LYS A 343 13.16 9.63 9.46
N ARG A 344 14.31 8.93 9.47
CA ARG A 344 15.56 9.44 8.90
C ARG A 344 15.41 9.75 7.42
N VAL A 345 14.89 8.78 6.65
CA VAL A 345 14.69 8.96 5.21
C VAL A 345 13.68 10.08 4.95
N PHE A 346 12.55 10.13 5.67
CA PHE A 346 11.54 11.19 5.52
C PHE A 346 12.14 12.59 5.78
N LEU A 347 12.96 12.75 6.82
CA LEU A 347 13.62 14.02 7.14
C LEU A 347 14.58 14.49 6.04
N GLN A 348 15.24 13.54 5.33
CA GLN A 348 16.10 13.87 4.20
C GLN A 348 15.32 14.30 2.96
N VAL A 349 14.16 13.69 2.70
CA VAL A 349 13.43 13.90 1.45
C VAL A 349 12.36 14.97 1.53
N LYS A 350 11.81 15.29 2.72
CA LYS A 350 10.71 16.25 2.88
C LYS A 350 10.98 17.64 2.30
N GLY A 351 12.23 18.07 2.28
CA GLY A 351 12.68 19.35 1.69
C GLY A 351 13.19 19.26 0.26
N ASN A 352 13.38 18.04 -0.26
CA ASN A 352 13.97 17.84 -1.58
C ASN A 352 12.86 17.76 -2.65
N VAL A 353 12.69 18.84 -3.40
CA VAL A 353 11.66 18.95 -4.47
C VAL A 353 11.92 18.04 -5.68
N GLN A 354 13.09 17.45 -5.79
CA GLN A 354 13.37 16.47 -6.83
C GLN A 354 12.74 15.12 -6.51
N THR A 355 12.48 14.81 -5.24
CA THR A 355 11.76 13.60 -4.84
C THR A 355 10.26 13.76 -5.02
N ILE A 356 9.54 12.65 -5.24
CA ILE A 356 8.08 12.64 -5.32
C ILE A 356 7.48 13.17 -4.01
N THR A 357 7.99 12.72 -2.87
CA THR A 357 7.53 13.13 -1.54
C THR A 357 7.73 14.64 -1.32
N GLY A 358 8.92 15.15 -1.54
CA GLY A 358 9.21 16.58 -1.36
C GLY A 358 8.47 17.49 -2.34
N ASN A 359 8.33 17.07 -3.61
CA ASN A 359 7.54 17.81 -4.61
C ASN A 359 6.05 17.88 -4.22
N ASN A 360 5.46 16.75 -3.82
CA ASN A 360 4.08 16.71 -3.34
C ASN A 360 3.89 17.63 -2.13
N LEU A 361 4.76 17.54 -1.13
CA LEU A 361 4.71 18.39 0.06
C LEU A 361 4.80 19.88 -0.29
N LYS A 362 5.79 20.29 -1.09
CA LYS A 362 5.95 21.70 -1.50
C LYS A 362 4.73 22.25 -2.21
N LYS A 363 4.16 21.46 -3.14
CA LYS A 363 2.97 21.88 -3.89
C LYS A 363 1.73 21.97 -2.99
N ILE A 364 1.54 21.03 -2.06
CA ILE A 364 0.43 21.07 -1.09
C ILE A 364 0.61 22.25 -0.13
N MET A 365 1.81 22.50 0.40
CA MET A 365 2.11 23.68 1.24
C MET A 365 1.72 24.97 0.53
N LYS A 366 2.12 25.12 -0.73
CA LYS A 366 1.74 26.28 -1.55
C LYS A 366 0.22 26.42 -1.70
N LEU A 367 -0.49 25.31 -1.91
CA LEU A 367 -1.95 25.31 -2.02
C LEU A 367 -2.65 25.67 -0.70
N GLN A 368 -2.10 25.30 0.44
CA GLN A 368 -2.63 25.63 1.76
C GLN A 368 -2.11 26.98 2.30
N SER A 369 -1.24 27.67 1.57
CA SER A 369 -0.57 28.90 2.04
C SER A 369 0.15 28.70 3.37
N LYS A 370 0.82 27.54 3.54
CA LYS A 370 1.59 27.16 4.72
C LYS A 370 3.08 27.18 4.41
N GLU A 371 3.86 27.65 5.38
CA GLU A 371 5.32 27.71 5.27
C GLU A 371 6.00 26.47 5.87
N ASN A 372 5.33 25.82 6.83
CA ASN A 372 5.88 24.67 7.53
C ASN A 372 5.04 23.41 7.30
N ILE A 373 5.73 22.29 7.05
CA ILE A 373 5.10 20.97 6.85
C ILE A 373 4.28 20.50 8.07
N TYR A 374 4.68 20.90 9.28
CA TYR A 374 3.97 20.53 10.52
C TYR A 374 2.64 21.28 10.71
N GLU A 375 2.40 22.31 9.90
CA GLU A 375 1.14 23.04 9.87
C GLU A 375 0.15 22.49 8.86
N LEU A 376 0.58 21.50 8.06
CA LEU A 376 -0.29 20.83 7.11
C LEU A 376 -1.30 19.95 7.85
N ASP A 377 -2.57 20.17 7.57
CA ASP A 377 -3.67 19.37 8.11
C ASP A 377 -4.35 18.56 7.01
N SER A 378 -4.45 17.26 7.20
CA SER A 378 -5.17 16.37 6.30
C SER A 378 -6.67 16.73 6.22
N ASN A 379 -7.24 17.39 7.21
CA ASN A 379 -8.62 17.85 7.22
C ASN A 379 -8.81 19.16 6.45
N CYS A 380 -7.80 20.04 6.43
CA CYS A 380 -7.84 21.31 5.70
C CYS A 380 -7.73 21.14 4.17
N VAL A 381 -7.46 19.93 3.67
CA VAL A 381 -7.39 19.66 2.23
C VAL A 381 -8.73 19.93 1.54
N LYS A 382 -9.85 19.86 2.25
CA LYS A 382 -11.18 20.25 1.74
C LYS A 382 -11.26 21.71 1.26
N GLY A 383 -10.43 22.61 1.79
CA GLY A 383 -10.41 24.02 1.40
C GLY A 383 -9.43 24.34 0.26
N ILE A 384 -8.59 23.40 -0.18
CA ILE A 384 -7.56 23.63 -1.20
C ILE A 384 -8.14 23.85 -2.59
N PHE A 385 -9.11 23.05 -2.94
CA PHE A 385 -9.97 23.31 -4.07
C PHE A 385 -11.12 24.16 -3.55
N LYS A 386 -10.79 25.36 -3.04
CA LYS A 386 -11.81 26.36 -2.91
C LYS A 386 -12.49 26.42 -4.26
N TYR A 387 -13.60 25.73 -4.31
CA TYR A 387 -14.75 26.25 -4.92
C TYR A 387 -14.61 27.77 -4.80
N ARG A 388 -14.40 28.49 -5.88
CA ARG A 388 -14.96 29.82 -5.93
C ARG A 388 -16.42 29.53 -5.64
N PRO A 389 -16.99 30.01 -4.53
CA PRO A 389 -18.44 29.87 -4.42
C PRO A 389 -18.91 30.48 -5.73
N ALA A 390 -19.50 29.63 -6.57
CA ALA A 390 -20.47 30.12 -7.46
C ALA A 390 -21.35 31.05 -6.62
N PRO A 391 -21.78 32.21 -7.12
CA PRO A 391 -22.68 33.06 -6.41
C PRO A 391 -23.69 32.18 -5.71
N ASN A 392 -24.17 32.53 -4.52
CA ASN A 392 -25.04 31.72 -3.66
C ASN A 392 -26.19 31.01 -4.40
N GLU A 393 -26.54 31.45 -5.58
CA GLU A 393 -27.46 30.86 -6.56
C GLU A 393 -27.08 29.48 -7.07
N ASP A 394 -25.82 29.06 -7.08
CA ASP A 394 -25.45 27.74 -7.60
C ASP A 394 -25.42 26.64 -6.52
N LEU A 395 -25.32 26.97 -5.24
CA LEU A 395 -25.30 25.99 -4.13
C LEU A 395 -26.68 25.31 -3.96
N TRP A 396 -27.77 26.03 -4.12
CA TRP A 396 -29.10 25.47 -3.99
C TRP A 396 -29.54 24.70 -5.24
N ARG A 397 -29.01 25.01 -6.43
CA ARG A 397 -29.18 24.19 -7.64
C ARG A 397 -28.68 22.76 -7.43
N PHE A 398 -27.72 22.55 -6.55
CA PHE A 398 -27.16 21.24 -6.24
C PHE A 398 -27.97 20.41 -5.26
N SER A 399 -28.48 21.01 -4.21
CA SER A 399 -29.42 20.31 -3.31
C SER A 399 -30.62 19.82 -4.08
N ILE A 400 -31.09 20.61 -5.06
CA ILE A 400 -32.18 20.21 -5.95
C ILE A 400 -31.80 19.03 -6.85
N LEU A 401 -30.57 19.05 -7.43
CA LEU A 401 -30.09 17.93 -8.25
C LEU A 401 -29.87 16.66 -7.42
N GLU A 402 -29.42 16.78 -6.17
CA GLU A 402 -29.27 15.69 -5.23
C GLU A 402 -30.63 15.07 -4.90
N GLU A 403 -31.65 15.87 -4.60
CA GLU A 403 -33.04 15.43 -4.41
C GLU A 403 -33.64 14.84 -5.69
N LEU A 404 -33.39 15.42 -6.85
CA LEU A 404 -33.82 14.90 -8.15
C LEU A 404 -33.19 13.55 -8.50
N LEU A 405 -31.96 13.30 -8.09
CA LEU A 405 -31.28 12.01 -8.26
C LEU A 405 -31.77 10.96 -7.26
N GLU A 406 -32.19 11.39 -6.08
CA GLU A 406 -32.73 10.51 -5.04
C GLU A 406 -34.22 10.16 -5.26
N THR A 407 -35.05 11.08 -5.86
CA THR A 407 -36.48 10.94 -5.98
C THR A 407 -36.95 10.71 -7.41
N ARG A 408 -36.50 9.68 -8.11
CA ARG A 408 -37.02 9.30 -9.45
C ARG A 408 -38.54 8.96 -9.49
N GLU A 409 -39.23 9.05 -8.39
CA GLU A 409 -40.68 8.90 -8.29
C GLU A 409 -41.38 10.23 -7.96
N GLY A 410 -41.33 11.14 -8.86
CA GLY A 410 -42.39 12.04 -9.32
C GLY A 410 -43.23 12.84 -8.32
N ARG A 411 -42.76 13.30 -7.17
CA ARG A 411 -43.31 14.47 -6.48
C ARG A 411 -42.22 15.26 -5.80
N PHE A 412 -41.91 16.42 -6.36
CA PHE A 412 -40.96 17.38 -5.75
C PHE A 412 -41.77 18.31 -4.85
N GLU A 413 -41.58 18.19 -3.56
CA GLU A 413 -41.90 19.26 -2.61
C GLU A 413 -40.54 19.77 -2.07
N ILE A 414 -39.96 20.71 -2.79
CA ILE A 414 -38.82 21.46 -2.25
C ILE A 414 -39.44 22.68 -1.58
N GLU A 415 -39.35 22.75 -0.26
CA GLU A 415 -39.86 23.91 0.49
C GLU A 415 -39.24 25.20 -0.07
N GLY A 416 -40.09 26.04 -0.65
CA GLY A 416 -39.76 27.40 -1.09
C GLY A 416 -39.60 27.62 -2.60
N PHE A 417 -39.78 26.61 -3.47
CA PHE A 417 -39.66 26.79 -4.91
C PHE A 417 -40.90 26.34 -5.68
N GLU A 418 -41.30 27.10 -6.71
CA GLU A 418 -42.35 26.71 -7.63
C GLU A 418 -41.83 25.74 -8.71
N ASN A 419 -42.67 24.81 -9.17
CA ASN A 419 -42.29 23.77 -10.18
C ASN A 419 -41.71 24.35 -11.47
N ASN A 420 -42.11 25.55 -11.88
CA ASN A 420 -41.56 26.22 -13.05
C ASN A 420 -40.12 26.68 -12.89
N GLU A 421 -39.72 27.07 -11.68
CA GLU A 421 -38.33 27.48 -11.38
C GLU A 421 -37.38 26.28 -11.40
N ILE A 422 -37.87 25.12 -10.95
CA ILE A 422 -37.11 23.86 -10.97
C ILE A 422 -36.88 23.41 -12.41
N GLU A 423 -37.87 23.51 -13.30
CA GLU A 423 -37.73 23.18 -14.73
C GLU A 423 -36.76 24.13 -15.48
N GLU A 424 -36.80 25.41 -15.19
CA GLU A 424 -35.85 26.37 -15.77
C GLU A 424 -34.41 26.11 -15.30
N MET A 425 -34.25 25.77 -14.05
CA MET A 425 -32.92 25.41 -13.49
C MET A 425 -32.35 24.14 -14.11
N LEU A 426 -33.21 23.12 -14.32
CA LEU A 426 -32.79 21.87 -14.98
C LEU A 426 -32.37 22.13 -16.42
N LYS A 427 -33.06 23.01 -17.15
CA LYS A 427 -32.70 23.43 -18.50
C LYS A 427 -31.33 24.12 -18.51
N PHE A 428 -31.05 24.97 -17.52
CA PHE A 428 -29.78 25.68 -17.43
C PHE A 428 -28.61 24.78 -17.07
N VAL A 429 -28.80 23.80 -16.19
CA VAL A 429 -27.76 22.83 -15.79
C VAL A 429 -27.47 21.80 -16.88
N CYS A 430 -28.45 21.50 -17.74
CA CYS A 430 -28.29 20.57 -18.86
C CYS A 430 -27.67 21.21 -20.11
N VAL A 431 -27.64 22.53 -20.24
CA VAL A 431 -27.23 23.28 -21.46
C VAL A 431 -25.93 24.06 -21.23
N SER A 432 -25.46 24.26 -20.01
CA SER A 432 -24.20 24.92 -19.67
C SER A 432 -23.20 23.92 -19.13
#